data_173fb9cee852b6808066075375a8c4dd
#
_entry.id   173fb9cee852b6808066075375a8c4dd
#
_cell.length_a   1.000
_cell.length_b   1.000
_cell.length_c   1.000
_cell.angle_alpha   90.00
_cell.angle_beta   90.00
_cell.angle_gamma   90.00
#
_symmetry.space_group_name_H-M   'P 1'
#
loop_
_entity.id
_entity.type
_entity.pdbx_description
1 polymer ?
#
loop_
_entity_poly.entity_id
_entity_poly.type
_entity_poly.pdbx_seq_one_letter_code
_entity_poly.pdbx_strand_id
1 'polypeptide(L)'
;RMIKRKLINKKAKREIDRFPLVEIKWIDISSDSSWKDIAAFLKVKLPVCTTKGHLISQANGLTRVFGDFALKDEKTGQIDEIANTTIIPNSVIIEIKKI
;
A
#
# COMPACT_ATOMS: atom_id res chain seq x y z
N ARG A 1 5.84 -11.02 3.07
CA ARG A 1 6.09 -10.55 3.79
C ARG A 1 6.71 -9.25 3.84
N MET A 2 7.72 -9.03 4.24
CA MET A 2 8.28 -7.73 4.53
C MET A 2 9.00 -7.14 3.34
N ILE A 3 8.84 -5.83 3.17
CA ILE A 3 9.61 -5.11 2.19
C ILE A 3 10.99 -4.83 2.75
N LYS A 4 11.99 -5.07 1.94
CA LYS A 4 13.37 -4.79 2.32
C LYS A 4 13.65 -3.32 2.11
N ARG A 5 14.53 -2.75 2.95
CA ARG A 5 14.89 -1.35 2.86
C ARG A 5 15.38 -0.92 1.48
N LYS A 6 16.04 -1.81 0.76
CA LYS A 6 16.57 -1.49 -0.55
C LYS A 6 15.51 -1.17 -1.59
N LEU A 7 14.22 -1.40 -1.29
CA LEU A 7 13.17 -1.00 -2.21
C LEU A 7 13.01 0.52 -2.23
N ILE A 8 13.39 1.21 -1.17
CA ILE A 8 13.28 2.67 -1.11
C ILE A 8 14.65 3.28 -1.37
N ASN A 9 14.78 3.97 -2.52
CA ASN A 9 16.05 4.56 -2.92
C ASN A 9 16.17 6.00 -2.45
N LYS A 10 16.78 6.18 -1.29
CA LYS A 10 16.91 7.51 -0.68
C LYS A 10 17.91 8.41 -1.39
N LYS A 11 18.70 7.85 -2.31
CA LYS A 11 19.73 8.63 -3.02
C LYS A 11 19.31 9.03 -4.42
N ALA A 12 18.10 8.72 -4.83
CA ALA A 12 17.63 9.07 -6.16
C ALA A 12 17.58 10.59 -6.32
N LYS A 13 17.93 11.07 -7.51
CA LYS A 13 17.94 12.51 -7.78
C LYS A 13 16.57 13.12 -7.74
N ARG A 14 15.62 12.48 -8.39
CA ARG A 14 14.22 12.94 -8.35
C ARG A 14 13.53 12.29 -7.15
N GLU A 15 12.77 13.08 -6.45
CA GLU A 15 12.14 12.60 -5.23
C GLU A 15 11.23 11.39 -5.48
N ILE A 16 10.47 11.42 -6.57
CA ILE A 16 9.57 10.28 -6.87
C ILE A 16 10.33 8.96 -7.02
N ASP A 17 11.55 9.00 -7.47
CA ASP A 17 12.34 7.78 -7.68
C ASP A 17 12.80 7.14 -6.37
N ARG A 18 12.59 7.83 -5.24
CA ARG A 18 12.85 7.26 -3.92
C ARG A 18 11.73 6.33 -3.49
N PHE A 19 10.57 6.45 -4.11
CA PHE A 19 9.35 5.74 -3.71
C PHE A 19 8.95 4.75 -4.79
N PRO A 20 9.40 3.49 -4.71
CA PRO A 20 9.14 2.51 -5.76
C PRO A 20 7.65 2.23 -5.89
N LEU A 21 7.23 1.96 -7.12
CA LEU A 21 5.87 1.55 -7.37
C LEU A 21 5.74 0.08 -6.98
N VAL A 22 4.79 -0.22 -6.12
CA VAL A 22 4.59 -1.58 -5.60
C VAL A 22 3.14 -2.02 -5.78
N GLU A 23 2.96 -3.33 -5.78
CA GLU A 23 1.66 -3.95 -5.76
C GLU A 23 1.53 -4.71 -4.45
N ILE A 24 0.47 -4.42 -3.69
CA ILE A 24 0.24 -4.99 -2.37
C ILE A 24 -1.03 -5.82 -2.41
N LYS A 25 -0.93 -7.08 -2.02
CA LYS A 25 -2.10 -7.92 -1.79
C LYS A 25 -2.34 -8.03 -0.31
N TRP A 26 -3.56 -7.73 0.11
CA TRP A 26 -3.89 -7.69 1.53
C TRP A 26 -5.30 -8.22 1.75
N ILE A 27 -5.55 -8.68 2.98
CA ILE A 27 -6.83 -9.26 3.37
C ILE A 27 -7.67 -8.19 4.04
N ASP A 28 -8.87 -7.95 3.50
CA ASP A 28 -9.77 -6.97 4.07
C ASP A 28 -10.76 -7.65 5.01
N ILE A 29 -11.36 -6.85 5.87
CA ILE A 29 -12.44 -7.33 6.73
C ILE A 29 -13.71 -7.48 5.88
N SER A 30 -14.63 -8.29 6.37
CA SER A 30 -15.91 -8.49 5.69
C SER A 30 -17.01 -8.31 6.70
N SER A 31 -18.04 -7.57 6.32
CA SER A 31 -19.18 -7.30 7.18
C SER A 31 -20.46 -7.36 6.36
N ASP A 32 -21.49 -8.00 6.91
CA ASP A 32 -22.75 -8.18 6.20
C ASP A 32 -23.86 -8.27 7.25
N SER A 33 -24.87 -7.43 7.12
CA SER A 33 -25.96 -7.36 8.10
C SER A 33 -27.08 -8.38 7.86
N SER A 34 -26.99 -9.16 6.77
CA SER A 34 -28.04 -10.15 6.48
C SER A 34 -27.95 -11.35 7.41
N TRP A 35 -29.06 -12.05 7.56
CA TRP A 35 -29.11 -13.27 8.37
C TRP A 35 -28.40 -14.40 7.65
N LYS A 36 -27.61 -15.16 8.39
CA LYS A 36 -26.86 -16.28 7.83
C LYS A 36 -26.97 -17.50 8.73
N ASP A 37 -26.96 -18.66 8.10
CA ASP A 37 -26.77 -19.93 8.80
C ASP A 37 -25.34 -20.04 9.30
N ILE A 38 -25.16 -20.54 10.52
CA ILE A 38 -23.84 -20.63 11.14
C ILE A 38 -22.88 -21.47 10.28
N ALA A 39 -23.34 -22.63 9.82
CA ALA A 39 -22.48 -23.51 9.03
C ALA A 39 -22.02 -22.84 7.74
N ALA A 40 -22.92 -22.10 7.09
CA ALA A 40 -22.61 -21.37 5.86
C ALA A 40 -21.61 -20.24 6.15
N PHE A 41 -21.82 -19.52 7.26
CA PHE A 41 -20.93 -18.42 7.61
C PHE A 41 -19.51 -18.89 7.88
N LEU A 42 -19.36 -20.07 8.49
CA LEU A 42 -18.03 -20.60 8.78
C LEU A 42 -17.21 -20.91 7.53
N LYS A 43 -17.84 -20.95 6.37
CA LYS A 43 -17.17 -21.18 5.09
C LYS A 43 -16.85 -19.89 4.33
N VAL A 44 -17.33 -18.77 4.82
CA VAL A 44 -17.07 -17.47 4.18
C VAL A 44 -15.61 -17.10 4.36
N LYS A 45 -14.99 -16.66 3.28
CA LYS A 45 -13.58 -16.25 3.30
C LYS A 45 -13.48 -14.74 3.19
N LEU A 46 -12.40 -14.20 3.72
CA LEU A 46 -12.16 -12.77 3.61
C LEU A 46 -11.68 -12.41 2.21
N PRO A 47 -12.08 -11.25 1.69
CA PRO A 47 -11.66 -10.82 0.37
C PRO A 47 -10.17 -10.45 0.35
N VAL A 48 -9.52 -10.76 -0.75
CA VAL A 48 -8.15 -10.35 -1.01
C VAL A 48 -8.20 -9.15 -1.93
N CYS A 49 -7.62 -8.05 -1.48
CA CYS A 49 -7.60 -6.81 -2.22
C CYS A 49 -6.21 -6.55 -2.77
N THR A 50 -6.14 -5.78 -3.86
CA THR A 50 -4.89 -5.39 -4.46
C THR A 50 -4.81 -3.88 -4.52
N THR A 51 -3.73 -3.33 -3.98
CA THR A 51 -3.47 -1.89 -4.01
C THR A 51 -2.13 -1.65 -4.70
N LYS A 52 -2.11 -0.69 -5.60
CA LYS A 52 -0.88 -0.27 -6.26
C LYS A 52 -0.58 1.16 -5.87
N GLY A 53 0.69 1.46 -5.66
CA GLY A 53 1.08 2.81 -5.32
C GLY A 53 2.56 2.91 -5.07
N HIS A 54 3.01 4.15 -4.87
CA HIS A 54 4.40 4.44 -4.53
C HIS A 54 4.59 4.25 -3.04
N LEU A 55 5.56 3.42 -2.67
CA LEU A 55 5.80 3.10 -1.26
C LEU A 55 6.56 4.21 -0.56
N ILE A 56 6.00 4.74 0.52
CA ILE A 56 6.66 5.75 1.35
C ILE A 56 7.39 5.09 2.51
N SER A 57 6.69 4.24 3.25
CA SER A 57 7.29 3.62 4.44
C SER A 57 6.51 2.39 4.89
N GLN A 58 7.15 1.59 5.72
CA GLN A 58 6.52 0.46 6.41
C GLN A 58 6.81 0.51 7.90
N ALA A 59 6.94 1.70 8.46
CA ALA A 59 7.29 1.89 9.86
C ALA A 59 6.07 1.75 10.77
N ASN A 60 6.33 1.36 12.01
CA ASN A 60 5.32 1.30 13.07
C ASN A 60 4.12 0.42 12.72
N GLY A 61 4.36 -0.68 12.02
CA GLY A 61 3.31 -1.63 11.67
C GLY A 61 2.38 -1.19 10.56
N LEU A 62 2.67 -0.09 9.89
CA LEU A 62 1.82 0.46 8.84
C LEU A 62 2.59 0.63 7.53
N THR A 63 1.95 0.22 6.44
CA THR A 63 2.48 0.46 5.09
C THR A 63 1.73 1.62 4.49
N ARG A 64 2.45 2.64 4.04
CA ARG A 64 1.88 3.85 3.45
C ARG A 64 2.29 3.99 2.01
N VAL A 65 1.29 4.18 1.15
CA VAL A 65 1.53 4.38 -0.29
C VAL A 65 0.70 5.55 -0.79
N PHE A 66 1.09 6.10 -1.92
CA PHE A 66 0.31 7.13 -2.60
C PHE A 66 0.25 6.83 -4.10
N GLY A 67 -0.81 7.31 -4.74
CA GLY A 67 -1.01 7.09 -6.17
C GLY A 67 -0.65 8.28 -7.04
N ASP A 68 -0.87 9.48 -6.52
CA ASP A 68 -0.66 10.70 -7.29
C ASP A 68 0.25 11.66 -6.54
N PHE A 69 0.95 12.50 -7.29
CA PHE A 69 1.82 13.51 -6.69
C PHE A 69 1.89 14.74 -7.58
N ALA A 70 2.11 15.88 -6.95
CA ALA A 70 2.31 17.16 -7.63
C ALA A 70 3.72 17.65 -7.34
N LEU A 71 4.39 18.16 -8.36
CA LEU A 71 5.73 18.67 -8.21
C LEU A 71 5.71 20.12 -7.76
N LYS A 72 6.59 20.46 -6.84
CA LYS A 72 6.82 21.82 -6.42
C LYS A 72 7.73 22.51 -7.43
N ASP A 73 8.68 21.78 -7.98
CA ASP A 73 9.66 22.28 -8.93
C ASP A 73 10.00 21.18 -9.92
N GLU A 74 9.63 21.38 -11.19
CA GLU A 74 9.89 20.38 -12.23
C GLU A 74 11.38 20.17 -12.48
N LYS A 75 12.19 21.21 -12.28
CA LYS A 75 13.64 21.10 -12.53
C LYS A 75 14.32 20.19 -11.51
N THR A 76 13.94 20.33 -10.25
CA THR A 76 14.55 19.52 -9.18
C THR A 76 13.82 18.21 -8.95
N GLY A 77 12.55 18.15 -9.38
CA GLY A 77 11.71 16.98 -9.12
C GLY A 77 11.21 16.91 -7.69
N GLN A 78 11.26 18.02 -6.95
CA GLN A 78 10.76 18.06 -5.59
C GLN A 78 9.24 17.92 -5.58
N ILE A 79 8.73 17.04 -4.73
CA ILE A 79 7.30 16.80 -4.58
C ILE A 79 6.72 17.83 -3.61
N ASP A 80 5.58 18.40 -3.99
CA ASP A 80 4.84 19.33 -3.16
C ASP A 80 3.83 18.58 -2.29
N GLU A 81 2.90 17.88 -2.94
CA GLU A 81 1.83 17.15 -2.26
C GLU A 81 1.59 15.81 -2.92
N ILE A 82 0.99 14.91 -2.16
CA ILE A 82 0.60 13.59 -2.65
C ILE A 82 -0.91 13.40 -2.45
N ALA A 83 -1.51 12.55 -3.27
CA ALA A 83 -2.93 12.25 -3.21
C ALA A 83 -3.17 10.77 -3.46
N ASN A 84 -4.41 10.34 -3.22
CA ASN A 84 -4.80 8.94 -3.32
C ASN A 84 -3.89 8.09 -2.44
N THR A 85 -3.86 8.47 -1.16
CA THR A 85 -3.03 7.80 -0.17
C THR A 85 -3.77 6.63 0.44
N THR A 86 -3.02 5.59 0.79
CA THR A 86 -3.58 4.41 1.44
C THR A 86 -2.65 3.97 2.56
N ILE A 87 -3.23 3.60 3.70
CA ILE A 87 -2.48 3.06 4.83
C ILE A 87 -3.02 1.66 5.09
N ILE A 88 -2.14 0.68 5.06
CA ILE A 88 -2.51 -0.73 5.27
C ILE A 88 -1.72 -1.28 6.44
N PRO A 89 -2.39 -1.86 7.46
CA PRO A 89 -1.66 -2.51 8.54
C PRO A 89 -0.82 -3.66 7.99
N ASN A 90 0.43 -3.74 8.42
CA ASN A 90 1.33 -4.77 7.93
C ASN A 90 0.80 -6.18 8.23
N SER A 91 0.03 -6.32 9.31
CA SER A 91 -0.49 -7.63 9.73
C SER A 91 -1.48 -8.23 8.73
N VAL A 92 -2.08 -7.44 7.85
CA VAL A 92 -3.04 -7.97 6.87
C VAL A 92 -2.44 -8.08 5.47
N ILE A 93 -1.18 -7.74 5.30
CA ILE A 93 -0.51 -7.84 4.01
C ILE A 93 -0.07 -9.27 3.75
N ILE A 94 -0.50 -9.81 2.61
CA ILE A 94 -0.11 -11.15 2.18
C ILE A 94 1.19 -11.10 1.40
N GLU A 95 1.27 -10.12 0.49
CA GLU A 95 2.40 -10.03 -0.42
C GLU A 95 2.58 -8.58 -0.85
N ILE A 96 3.84 -8.18 -1.00
CA ILE A 96 4.15 -6.87 -1.57
C ILE A 96 5.31 -7.08 -2.53
N LYS A 97 5.19 -6.52 -3.71
CA LYS A 97 6.23 -6.67 -4.72
C LYS A 97 6.39 -5.39 -5.53
N LYS A 98 7.60 -5.18 -6.00
CA LYS A 98 7.92 -4.07 -6.88
C LYS A 98 7.37 -4.36 -8.27
N ILE A 99 6.75 -3.37 -8.88
CA ILE A 99 6.24 -3.52 -10.24
C ILE A 99 7.07 -2.76 -11.25
#